data_2933b97fd6ff3c36b36605202da3ea9e
#
_entry.id   2933b97fd6ff3c36b36605202da3ea9e
#
_cell.length_a   1.000
_cell.length_b   1.000
_cell.length_c   1.000
_cell.angle_alpha   90.00
_cell.angle_beta   90.00
_cell.angle_gamma   90.00
#
_symmetry.space_group_name_H-M   'P 1'
#
loop_
_entity.id
_entity.type
_entity.pdbx_description
1 polymer ?
#
loop_
_entity_poly.entity_id
_entity_poly.type
_entity_poly.pdbx_seq_one_letter_code
_entity_poly.pdbx_strand_id
1 'polypeptide(L)'
;MGVRAEKAGKEIIYNAKAVIIASGGFCRNPEMIAKYCPDYVGVYTEVGVGLDGSGLQMGLDIGAAYTGHGGTNGILACPVEPGQSKLISAKALWVDSKGKRFVNEGGQTHDIYYQVAHFDDQQFFAVYDQAMVDGLTDKLKEKVAMGLEQGMFAKGDTVEAAAAQLGVDGAACAET
;
A
#
# COMPACT_ATOMS: atom_id res chain seq x y z
N MET A 1 -22.27 -25.62 -20.39
CA MET A 1 -21.44 -24.64 -19.68
C MET A 1 -20.00 -24.88 -20.06
N GLY A 2 -19.14 -23.88 -20.04
CA GLY A 2 -17.75 -24.04 -20.42
C GLY A 2 -17.04 -22.72 -20.59
N VAL A 3 -15.85 -22.76 -21.17
CA VAL A 3 -15.00 -21.60 -21.46
C VAL A 3 -14.64 -21.58 -22.93
N ARG A 4 -14.72 -20.41 -23.53
CA ARG A 4 -14.19 -20.13 -24.86
C ARG A 4 -12.84 -19.43 -24.72
N ALA A 5 -11.83 -19.97 -25.31
CA ALA A 5 -10.49 -19.42 -25.32
C ALA A 5 -9.98 -19.25 -26.75
N GLU A 6 -9.01 -18.39 -26.96
CA GLU A 6 -8.30 -18.20 -28.21
C GLU A 6 -6.82 -18.51 -28.02
N LYS A 7 -6.25 -19.26 -28.94
CA LYS A 7 -4.81 -19.53 -28.99
C LYS A 7 -4.30 -19.46 -30.43
N ALA A 8 -3.39 -18.53 -30.70
CA ALA A 8 -2.81 -18.30 -32.02
C ALA A 8 -3.87 -18.12 -33.13
N GLY A 9 -4.91 -17.32 -32.85
CA GLY A 9 -6.01 -17.04 -33.78
C GLY A 9 -7.02 -18.18 -33.94
N LYS A 10 -6.92 -19.24 -33.14
CA LYS A 10 -7.84 -20.38 -33.18
C LYS A 10 -8.70 -20.37 -31.92
N GLU A 11 -10.02 -20.41 -32.12
CA GLU A 11 -10.97 -20.59 -31.04
C GLU A 11 -10.95 -22.04 -30.52
N ILE A 12 -10.95 -22.17 -29.20
CA ILE A 12 -11.00 -23.46 -28.50
C ILE A 12 -12.16 -23.39 -27.49
N ILE A 13 -13.05 -24.37 -27.54
CA ILE A 13 -14.17 -24.47 -26.60
C ILE A 13 -13.89 -25.61 -25.63
N TYR A 14 -13.89 -25.28 -24.35
CA TYR A 14 -13.78 -26.24 -23.26
C TYR A 14 -15.15 -26.43 -22.61
N ASN A 15 -15.79 -27.59 -22.85
CA ASN A 15 -17.04 -27.94 -22.20
C ASN A 15 -16.75 -28.48 -20.79
N ALA A 16 -17.49 -28.00 -19.79
CA ALA A 16 -17.30 -28.40 -18.40
C ALA A 16 -18.64 -28.43 -17.66
N LYS A 17 -18.71 -29.22 -16.58
CA LYS A 17 -19.86 -29.25 -15.66
C LYS A 17 -19.89 -28.00 -14.76
N ALA A 18 -18.74 -27.44 -14.47
CA ALA A 18 -18.56 -26.21 -13.69
C ALA A 18 -17.33 -25.45 -14.17
N VAL A 19 -17.29 -24.15 -13.95
CA VAL A 19 -16.17 -23.27 -14.23
C VAL A 19 -15.84 -22.53 -12.95
N ILE A 20 -14.56 -22.53 -12.55
CA ILE A 20 -14.05 -21.76 -11.44
C ILE A 20 -13.21 -20.60 -12.00
N ILE A 21 -13.60 -19.37 -11.69
CA ILE A 21 -12.85 -18.17 -12.05
C ILE A 21 -11.84 -17.91 -10.92
N ALA A 22 -10.55 -18.03 -11.24
CA ALA A 22 -9.44 -17.81 -10.32
C ALA A 22 -8.37 -16.89 -10.94
N SER A 23 -8.81 -15.90 -11.72
CA SER A 23 -7.97 -15.00 -12.52
C SER A 23 -7.38 -13.80 -11.73
N GLY A 24 -7.59 -13.74 -10.41
CA GLY A 24 -7.18 -12.63 -9.57
C GLY A 24 -8.14 -11.46 -9.58
N GLY A 25 -7.66 -10.32 -9.11
CA GLY A 25 -8.45 -9.11 -8.96
C GLY A 25 -8.35 -8.14 -10.13
N PHE A 26 -8.62 -6.85 -9.84
CA PHE A 26 -8.68 -5.78 -10.85
C PHE A 26 -7.83 -4.54 -10.51
N CYS A 27 -6.77 -4.71 -9.72
CA CYS A 27 -5.91 -3.58 -9.29
C CYS A 27 -5.20 -2.86 -10.45
N ARG A 28 -5.15 -3.44 -11.64
CA ARG A 28 -4.62 -2.82 -12.87
C ARG A 28 -5.70 -2.22 -13.77
N ASN A 29 -6.94 -2.20 -13.34
CA ASN A 29 -8.06 -1.63 -14.09
C ASN A 29 -8.57 -0.36 -13.39
N PRO A 30 -8.18 0.85 -13.83
CA PRO A 30 -8.56 2.10 -13.17
C PRO A 30 -10.08 2.34 -13.18
N GLU A 31 -10.79 1.87 -14.21
CA GLU A 31 -12.25 2.00 -14.27
C GLU A 31 -12.93 1.13 -13.21
N MET A 32 -12.46 -0.10 -13.02
CA MET A 32 -12.97 -0.97 -11.97
C MET A 32 -12.59 -0.46 -10.58
N ILE A 33 -11.39 0.10 -10.40
CA ILE A 33 -11.01 0.76 -9.15
C ILE A 33 -11.96 1.92 -8.87
N ALA A 34 -12.17 2.82 -9.81
CA ALA A 34 -13.08 3.94 -9.62
C ALA A 34 -14.52 3.51 -9.28
N LYS A 35 -14.97 2.40 -9.87
CA LYS A 35 -16.32 1.88 -9.68
C LYS A 35 -16.51 1.13 -8.36
N TYR A 36 -15.57 0.28 -8.00
CA TYR A 36 -15.70 -0.67 -6.89
C TYR A 36 -14.88 -0.31 -5.65
N CYS A 37 -13.85 0.52 -5.80
CA CYS A 37 -12.92 0.90 -4.74
C CYS A 37 -12.52 2.38 -4.87
N PRO A 38 -13.46 3.34 -4.85
CA PRO A 38 -13.18 4.76 -5.16
C PRO A 38 -12.10 5.39 -4.27
N ASP A 39 -11.99 4.96 -3.01
CA ASP A 39 -10.96 5.44 -2.06
C ASP A 39 -9.52 5.09 -2.46
N TYR A 40 -9.37 4.24 -3.48
CA TYR A 40 -8.06 3.78 -3.96
C TYR A 40 -7.71 4.30 -5.36
N VAL A 41 -8.47 5.29 -5.85
CA VAL A 41 -8.14 5.94 -7.14
C VAL A 41 -6.81 6.68 -7.00
N GLY A 42 -5.89 6.41 -7.94
CA GLY A 42 -4.56 7.03 -7.96
C GLY A 42 -3.51 6.30 -7.10
N VAL A 43 -3.91 5.30 -6.33
CA VAL A 43 -2.95 4.50 -5.54
C VAL A 43 -2.10 3.63 -6.46
N TYR A 44 -0.79 3.66 -6.24
CA TYR A 44 0.15 2.81 -6.96
C TYR A 44 -0.08 1.33 -6.65
N THR A 45 0.03 0.46 -7.64
CA THR A 45 -0.08 -0.98 -7.48
C THR A 45 1.16 -1.71 -8.00
N GLU A 46 1.66 -2.67 -7.22
CA GLU A 46 2.81 -3.53 -7.56
C GLU A 46 2.40 -4.89 -8.15
N VAL A 47 1.10 -5.17 -8.22
CA VAL A 47 0.62 -6.46 -8.73
C VAL A 47 0.86 -6.62 -10.23
N GLY A 48 0.89 -7.88 -10.68
CA GLY A 48 1.11 -8.22 -12.08
C GLY A 48 0.10 -7.60 -13.05
N VAL A 49 0.53 -7.35 -14.27
CA VAL A 49 -0.26 -6.67 -15.31
C VAL A 49 -1.55 -7.42 -15.69
N GLY A 50 -1.64 -8.71 -15.43
CA GLY A 50 -2.84 -9.52 -15.72
C GLY A 50 -3.97 -9.41 -14.69
N LEU A 51 -3.82 -8.57 -13.64
CA LEU A 51 -4.88 -8.32 -12.67
C LEU A 51 -5.77 -7.14 -13.14
N ASP A 52 -6.36 -7.31 -14.31
CA ASP A 52 -7.16 -6.31 -15.02
C ASP A 52 -8.69 -6.45 -14.78
N GLY A 53 -9.10 -7.46 -14.02
CA GLY A 53 -10.52 -7.70 -13.72
C GLY A 53 -11.30 -8.45 -14.79
N SER A 54 -10.65 -8.95 -15.84
CA SER A 54 -11.30 -9.67 -16.93
C SER A 54 -12.13 -10.87 -16.45
N GLY A 55 -11.64 -11.61 -15.46
CA GLY A 55 -12.41 -12.72 -14.87
C GLY A 55 -13.65 -12.27 -14.12
N LEU A 56 -13.60 -11.17 -13.36
CA LEU A 56 -14.76 -10.59 -12.73
C LEU A 56 -15.77 -10.16 -13.79
N GLN A 57 -15.31 -9.48 -14.85
CA GLN A 57 -16.18 -9.03 -15.95
C GLN A 57 -16.85 -10.21 -16.65
N MET A 58 -16.12 -11.30 -16.95
CA MET A 58 -16.72 -12.51 -17.52
C MET A 58 -17.85 -13.09 -16.66
N GLY A 59 -17.68 -13.07 -15.34
CA GLY A 59 -18.73 -13.49 -14.41
C GLY A 59 -19.97 -12.58 -14.48
N LEU A 60 -19.75 -11.28 -14.46
CA LEU A 60 -20.83 -10.27 -14.55
C LEU A 60 -21.59 -10.37 -15.89
N ASP A 61 -20.89 -10.59 -17.00
CA ASP A 61 -21.47 -10.68 -18.36
C ASP A 61 -22.45 -11.86 -18.50
N ILE A 62 -22.28 -12.90 -17.71
CA ILE A 62 -23.20 -14.05 -17.66
C ILE A 62 -24.23 -13.96 -16.54
N GLY A 63 -24.34 -12.81 -15.86
CA GLY A 63 -25.35 -12.53 -14.85
C GLY A 63 -24.99 -12.98 -13.43
N ALA A 64 -23.71 -13.23 -13.14
CA ALA A 64 -23.27 -13.49 -11.77
C ALA A 64 -23.42 -12.22 -10.90
N ALA A 65 -23.82 -12.42 -9.64
CA ALA A 65 -23.84 -11.32 -8.68
C ALA A 65 -22.43 -11.04 -8.15
N TYR A 66 -22.11 -9.75 -8.01
CA TYR A 66 -20.90 -9.29 -7.32
C TYR A 66 -21.23 -9.02 -5.85
N THR A 67 -20.48 -9.64 -4.96
CA THR A 67 -20.53 -9.34 -3.53
C THR A 67 -19.13 -9.06 -3.01
N GLY A 68 -19.04 -8.28 -1.95
CA GLY A 68 -17.77 -7.78 -1.44
C GLY A 68 -17.67 -6.28 -1.78
N HIS A 69 -17.32 -5.51 -0.80
CA HIS A 69 -17.35 -4.06 -0.94
C HIS A 69 -15.94 -3.53 -0.86
N GLY A 70 -15.39 -3.27 -2.04
CA GLY A 70 -14.41 -2.26 -2.28
C GLY A 70 -13.17 -2.27 -1.39
N GLY A 71 -12.79 -3.42 -0.86
CA GLY A 71 -11.55 -3.54 -0.13
C GLY A 71 -10.41 -3.92 -1.07
N THR A 72 -9.36 -3.14 -1.06
CA THR A 72 -8.06 -3.60 -1.52
C THR A 72 -7.11 -3.63 -0.33
N ASN A 73 -6.12 -4.48 -0.37
CA ASN A 73 -5.10 -4.52 0.68
C ASN A 73 -4.08 -3.41 0.38
N GLY A 74 -4.31 -2.24 0.97
CA GLY A 74 -3.37 -1.13 0.90
C GLY A 74 -2.09 -1.46 1.68
N ILE A 75 -0.95 -1.12 1.09
CA ILE A 75 0.36 -1.28 1.69
C ILE A 75 0.99 0.10 1.83
N LEU A 76 1.51 0.38 3.03
CA LEU A 76 2.27 1.60 3.27
C LEU A 76 3.64 1.49 2.60
N ALA A 77 4.04 2.53 1.89
CA ALA A 77 5.30 2.59 1.18
C ALA A 77 6.26 3.61 1.82
N CYS A 78 7.55 3.31 1.73
CA CYS A 78 8.62 4.25 2.05
C CYS A 78 9.19 4.81 0.73
N PRO A 79 9.45 6.13 0.61
CA PRO A 79 9.91 6.72 -0.65
C PRO A 79 11.18 6.08 -1.23
N VAL A 80 12.11 5.66 -0.38
CA VAL A 80 13.36 5.02 -0.81
C VAL A 80 13.27 3.50 -0.96
N GLU A 81 12.13 2.91 -0.60
CA GLU A 81 11.87 1.47 -0.69
C GLU A 81 10.40 1.26 -1.08
N PRO A 82 10.05 1.48 -2.36
CA PRO A 82 8.69 1.31 -2.82
C PRO A 82 8.22 -0.13 -2.60
N GLY A 83 6.93 -0.27 -2.35
CA GLY A 83 6.30 -1.54 -2.02
C GLY A 83 6.29 -1.84 -0.53
N GLN A 84 6.28 -3.13 -0.17
CA GLN A 84 6.29 -3.56 1.23
C GLN A 84 7.68 -3.27 1.85
N SER A 85 7.84 -2.07 2.39
CA SER A 85 9.11 -1.61 2.94
C SER A 85 9.43 -2.26 4.27
N LYS A 86 10.68 -2.69 4.43
CA LYS A 86 11.26 -3.14 5.70
C LYS A 86 11.71 -1.97 6.59
N LEU A 87 11.73 -0.76 6.04
CA LEU A 87 11.96 0.48 6.80
C LEU A 87 10.70 0.94 7.53
N ILE A 88 9.53 0.36 7.26
CA ILE A 88 8.31 0.61 8.01
C ILE A 88 8.17 -0.52 9.05
N SER A 89 8.41 -0.19 10.32
CA SER A 89 8.47 -1.16 11.41
C SER A 89 7.42 -0.89 12.47
N ALA A 90 6.71 -1.91 12.89
CA ALA A 90 5.79 -1.85 14.05
C ALA A 90 6.50 -1.53 15.39
N LYS A 91 7.83 -1.49 15.41
CA LYS A 91 8.60 -1.06 16.59
C LYS A 91 8.84 0.45 16.62
N ALA A 92 8.67 1.14 15.49
CA ALA A 92 8.78 2.60 15.41
C ALA A 92 7.49 3.24 15.92
N LEU A 93 7.57 4.47 16.37
CA LEU A 93 6.39 5.29 16.65
C LEU A 93 5.91 5.92 15.34
N TRP A 94 4.61 5.79 15.03
CA TRP A 94 4.04 6.37 13.80
C TRP A 94 3.15 7.56 14.14
N VAL A 95 3.48 8.69 13.53
CA VAL A 95 2.78 9.96 13.72
C VAL A 95 2.27 10.53 12.40
N ASP A 96 1.21 11.32 12.47
CA ASP A 96 0.72 12.15 11.38
C ASP A 96 1.57 13.42 11.20
N SER A 97 1.27 14.25 10.22
CA SER A 97 1.94 15.53 9.98
C SER A 97 1.80 16.55 11.14
N LYS A 98 0.85 16.32 12.05
CA LYS A 98 0.65 17.12 13.27
C LYS A 98 1.45 16.58 14.46
N GLY A 99 2.31 15.58 14.25
CA GLY A 99 3.12 14.97 15.30
C GLY A 99 2.34 14.05 16.26
N LYS A 100 1.11 13.69 15.93
CA LYS A 100 0.27 12.87 16.80
C LYS A 100 0.31 11.41 16.36
N ARG A 101 0.53 10.50 17.32
CA ARG A 101 0.34 9.07 17.11
C ARG A 101 -1.11 8.79 16.76
N PHE A 102 -1.35 8.07 15.69
CA PHE A 102 -2.69 7.84 15.16
C PHE A 102 -3.11 6.36 15.17
N VAL A 103 -2.20 5.44 15.48
CA VAL A 103 -2.43 4.02 15.27
C VAL A 103 -1.71 3.15 16.31
N ASN A 104 -2.15 1.91 16.45
CA ASN A 104 -1.34 0.84 17.00
C ASN A 104 -0.52 0.22 15.86
N GLU A 105 0.78 0.43 15.85
CA GLU A 105 1.72 0.01 14.79
C GLU A 105 1.77 -1.52 14.61
N GLY A 106 1.34 -2.28 15.63
CA GLY A 106 1.17 -3.73 15.56
C GLY A 106 -0.19 -4.19 15.03
N GLY A 107 -1.05 -3.28 14.60
CA GLY A 107 -2.37 -3.56 14.06
C GLY A 107 -2.37 -4.18 12.67
N GLN A 108 -3.57 -4.35 12.10
CA GLN A 108 -3.72 -4.88 10.76
C GLN A 108 -3.31 -3.83 9.71
N THR A 109 -2.47 -4.20 8.77
CA THR A 109 -1.89 -3.27 7.78
C THR A 109 -2.95 -2.54 6.96
N HIS A 110 -4.04 -3.21 6.58
CA HIS A 110 -5.11 -2.57 5.79
C HIS A 110 -5.91 -1.54 6.58
N ASP A 111 -6.10 -1.75 7.89
CA ASP A 111 -6.80 -0.78 8.76
C ASP A 111 -5.94 0.48 8.93
N ILE A 112 -4.63 0.30 9.10
CA ILE A 112 -3.66 1.39 9.20
C ILE A 112 -3.60 2.16 7.88
N TYR A 113 -3.49 1.45 6.76
CA TYR A 113 -3.51 2.06 5.43
C TYR A 113 -4.77 2.90 5.22
N TYR A 114 -5.94 2.37 5.59
CA TYR A 114 -7.20 3.08 5.45
C TYR A 114 -7.21 4.40 6.21
N GLN A 115 -6.64 4.45 7.41
CA GLN A 115 -6.52 5.70 8.17
C GLN A 115 -5.61 6.70 7.46
N VAL A 116 -4.42 6.28 7.00
CA VAL A 116 -3.48 7.16 6.28
C VAL A 116 -4.07 7.66 4.97
N ALA A 117 -4.81 6.82 4.24
CA ALA A 117 -5.46 7.19 2.98
C ALA A 117 -6.51 8.32 3.15
N HIS A 118 -7.04 8.49 4.37
CA HIS A 118 -8.01 9.55 4.71
C HIS A 118 -7.37 10.79 5.35
N PHE A 119 -6.04 10.85 5.50
CA PHE A 119 -5.35 12.08 5.86
C PHE A 119 -5.35 13.05 4.67
N ASP A 120 -5.43 14.34 4.93
CA ASP A 120 -5.44 15.37 3.90
C ASP A 120 -4.20 15.31 3.00
N ASP A 121 -3.05 14.97 3.58
CA ASP A 121 -1.75 14.83 2.91
C ASP A 121 -1.39 13.38 2.54
N GLN A 122 -2.17 12.40 2.99
CA GLN A 122 -1.94 10.97 2.79
C GLN A 122 -0.54 10.50 3.22
N GLN A 123 0.03 11.15 4.23
CA GLN A 123 1.37 10.89 4.73
C GLN A 123 1.36 10.49 6.20
N PHE A 124 2.38 9.73 6.58
CA PHE A 124 2.72 9.46 7.96
C PHE A 124 4.23 9.43 8.11
N PHE A 125 4.70 9.56 9.32
CA PHE A 125 6.13 9.59 9.65
C PHE A 125 6.42 8.51 10.69
N ALA A 126 7.45 7.71 10.43
CA ALA A 126 7.92 6.70 11.36
C ALA A 126 9.16 7.23 12.09
N VAL A 127 9.10 7.32 13.40
CA VAL A 127 10.17 7.82 14.27
C VAL A 127 10.97 6.64 14.79
N TYR A 128 12.28 6.69 14.60
CA TYR A 128 13.25 5.65 14.99
C TYR A 128 14.25 6.21 15.98
N ASP A 129 14.62 5.43 16.97
CA ASP A 129 15.82 5.71 17.76
C ASP A 129 17.10 5.20 17.06
N GLN A 130 18.25 5.62 17.57
CA GLN A 130 19.54 5.23 16.98
C GLN A 130 19.78 3.72 17.09
N ALA A 131 19.33 3.07 18.17
CA ALA A 131 19.54 1.63 18.36
C ALA A 131 18.76 0.81 17.29
N MET A 132 17.58 1.25 16.92
CA MET A 132 16.82 0.63 15.83
C MET A 132 17.53 0.77 14.48
N VAL A 133 18.10 1.96 14.20
CA VAL A 133 18.86 2.21 12.96
C VAL A 133 20.14 1.36 12.94
N ASP A 134 20.83 1.27 14.06
CA ASP A 134 22.05 0.46 14.19
C ASP A 134 21.79 -1.04 13.99
N GLY A 135 20.60 -1.50 14.35
CA GLY A 135 20.15 -2.88 14.15
C GLY A 135 19.73 -3.24 12.71
N LEU A 136 19.67 -2.26 11.80
CA LEU A 136 19.34 -2.52 10.41
C LEU A 136 20.45 -3.28 9.67
N THR A 137 20.10 -4.01 8.63
CA THR A 137 21.06 -4.60 7.70
C THR A 137 21.78 -3.52 6.91
N ASP A 138 23.00 -3.80 6.42
CA ASP A 138 23.81 -2.84 5.66
C ASP A 138 23.03 -2.26 4.47
N LYS A 139 22.30 -3.11 3.74
CA LYS A 139 21.43 -2.69 2.62
C LYS A 139 20.35 -1.68 3.04
N LEU A 140 19.77 -1.82 4.23
CA LEU A 140 18.77 -0.88 4.73
C LEU A 140 19.44 0.40 5.25
N LYS A 141 20.63 0.31 5.84
CA LYS A 141 21.43 1.49 6.23
C LYS A 141 21.81 2.34 5.02
N GLU A 142 22.17 1.72 3.88
CA GLU A 142 22.41 2.42 2.62
C GLU A 142 21.16 3.18 2.15
N LYS A 143 19.97 2.57 2.27
CA LYS A 143 18.70 3.25 1.94
C LYS A 143 18.39 4.40 2.89
N VAL A 144 18.67 4.24 4.18
CA VAL A 144 18.55 5.33 5.17
C VAL A 144 19.49 6.48 4.81
N ALA A 145 20.75 6.20 4.47
CA ALA A 145 21.71 7.22 4.05
C ALA A 145 21.23 7.96 2.79
N MET A 146 20.73 7.23 1.80
CA MET A 146 20.14 7.80 0.59
C MET A 146 18.92 8.69 0.91
N GLY A 147 18.04 8.25 1.80
CA GLY A 147 16.86 9.04 2.21
C GLY A 147 17.23 10.33 2.93
N LEU A 148 18.28 10.31 3.75
CA LEU A 148 18.82 11.51 4.41
C LEU A 148 19.46 12.47 3.40
N GLU A 149 20.24 11.97 2.44
CA GLU A 149 20.85 12.77 1.39
C GLU A 149 19.80 13.45 0.49
N GLN A 150 18.71 12.77 0.22
CA GLN A 150 17.60 13.27 -0.60
C GLN A 150 16.59 14.13 0.16
N GLY A 151 16.77 14.32 1.47
CA GLY A 151 15.84 15.07 2.32
C GLY A 151 14.48 14.39 2.53
N MET A 152 14.37 13.10 2.24
CA MET A 152 13.17 12.29 2.49
C MET A 152 13.12 11.80 3.95
N PHE A 153 14.28 11.70 4.59
CA PHE A 153 14.44 11.39 5.99
C PHE A 153 15.13 12.55 6.69
N ALA A 154 14.94 12.64 7.98
CA ALA A 154 15.61 13.62 8.83
C ALA A 154 16.31 12.94 10.00
N LYS A 155 17.35 13.58 10.52
CA LYS A 155 18.09 13.16 11.70
C LYS A 155 18.31 14.36 12.62
N GLY A 156 18.13 14.16 13.91
CA GLY A 156 18.37 15.18 14.93
C GLY A 156 18.77 14.55 16.25
N ASP A 157 19.34 15.36 17.12
CA ASP A 157 19.69 14.93 18.49
C ASP A 157 18.43 14.81 19.38
N THR A 158 17.32 15.41 18.95
CA THR A 158 16.01 15.28 19.58
C THR A 158 14.93 14.99 18.54
N VAL A 159 13.80 14.49 19.01
CA VAL A 159 12.62 14.19 18.15
C VAL A 159 12.11 15.48 17.52
N GLU A 160 12.05 16.58 18.29
CA GLU A 160 11.62 17.87 17.81
C GLU A 160 12.47 18.39 16.64
N ALA A 161 13.80 18.27 16.80
CA ALA A 161 14.75 18.74 15.79
C ALA A 161 14.69 17.91 14.51
N ALA A 162 14.46 16.62 14.62
CA ALA A 162 14.29 15.74 13.46
C ALA A 162 12.95 15.98 12.76
N ALA A 163 11.83 16.02 13.50
CA ALA A 163 10.49 16.20 12.99
C ALA A 163 10.32 17.54 12.24
N ALA A 164 10.85 18.61 12.81
CA ALA A 164 10.79 19.97 12.22
C ALA A 164 11.44 20.04 10.82
N GLN A 165 12.46 19.25 10.54
CA GLN A 165 13.11 19.21 9.21
C GLN A 165 12.18 18.65 8.12
N LEU A 166 11.19 17.86 8.50
CA LEU A 166 10.19 17.26 7.60
C LEU A 166 8.84 17.99 7.63
N GLY A 167 8.77 19.13 8.34
CA GLY A 167 7.53 19.92 8.45
C GLY A 167 6.49 19.33 9.42
N VAL A 168 6.90 18.37 10.26
CA VAL A 168 6.06 17.80 11.32
C VAL A 168 6.15 18.66 12.58
N ASP A 169 5.04 18.79 13.32
CA ASP A 169 5.04 19.48 14.63
C ASP A 169 5.93 18.71 15.62
N GLY A 170 7.15 19.20 15.79
CA GLY A 170 8.16 18.55 16.60
C GLY A 170 7.80 18.52 18.09
N ALA A 171 7.18 19.60 18.63
CA ALA A 171 6.78 19.64 20.02
C ALA A 171 5.68 18.62 20.31
N ALA A 172 4.66 18.57 19.45
CA ALA A 172 3.60 17.56 19.55
C ALA A 172 4.13 16.13 19.39
N CYS A 173 5.13 15.93 18.51
CA CYS A 173 5.76 14.65 18.32
C CYS A 173 6.54 14.17 19.57
N ALA A 174 7.19 15.07 20.27
CA ALA A 174 7.92 14.76 21.49
C ALA A 174 7.03 14.47 22.70
N GLU A 175 5.80 15.05 22.71
CA GLU A 175 4.80 14.81 23.76
C GLU A 175 3.99 13.52 23.54
N THR A 176 4.04 12.95 22.32
CA THR A 176 3.27 11.77 21.92
C THR A 176 3.90 10.47 22.43
#